data_51767df0d9052dacb932f2970de2b6d3
#
_entry.id   51767df0d9052dacb932f2970de2b6d3
#
_cell.length_a   1.000
_cell.length_b   1.000
_cell.length_c   1.000
_cell.angle_alpha   90.00
_cell.angle_beta   90.00
_cell.angle_gamma   90.00
#
_symmetry.space_group_name_H-M   'P 1'
#
loop_
_entity.id
_entity.type
_entity.pdbx_description
1 polymer ?
#
loop_
_entity_poly.entity_id
_entity_poly.type
_entity_poly.pdbx_seq_one_letter_code
_entity_poly.pdbx_strand_id
1 'polypeptide(L)'
;MRLRMTGLHAGWSRKTVTRPRHLGGRLLIIRNVLKAWALLLGACAVLGLIGWVLGGYRLLSIFVFCGVLLASALYWYADRVAVGLVGARELPMAAGPGLHSTIERLAARAGVAKPRLYLMDDGLPRALAAGRGPRGSILAVSSGLLTAASPAELEAVLAHELAHVRHRDVVVQTSVVVLAATMLELSRVGGWFQRVLLWFLGPLASAFVHLLLSPKREFLADRAAAAICDSPHPMADALVRLDQAAELVSFSGSPATEPLYTVNPFLEVGLAALFVTHPSVGERVRRLRELDPDWREKLRAA
;
A
#
# COMPACT_ATOMS: atom_id res chain seq x y z
N MET A 1 -5.81 45.61 16.16
CA MET A 1 -7.07 44.87 16.14
C MET A 1 -6.74 43.39 16.12
N ARG A 2 -6.72 42.71 17.29
CA ARG A 2 -6.30 41.30 17.41
C ARG A 2 -7.55 40.43 17.21
N LEU A 3 -7.64 39.73 16.08
CA LEU A 3 -8.63 38.69 15.85
C LEU A 3 -8.25 37.45 16.67
N ARG A 4 -9.04 37.17 17.70
CA ARG A 4 -9.01 35.92 18.45
C ARG A 4 -9.55 34.81 17.53
N MET A 5 -8.66 33.93 17.09
CA MET A 5 -9.08 32.63 16.57
C MET A 5 -9.53 31.75 17.74
N THR A 6 -10.81 31.75 18.03
CA THR A 6 -11.43 30.77 18.94
C THR A 6 -11.54 29.46 18.23
N GLY A 7 -10.74 28.48 18.68
CA GLY A 7 -10.75 27.12 18.14
C GLY A 7 -12.08 26.42 18.37
N LEU A 8 -12.74 26.08 17.28
CA LEU A 8 -13.81 25.09 17.23
C LEU A 8 -13.18 23.68 17.15
N HIS A 9 -12.54 23.24 18.22
CA HIS A 9 -12.35 21.82 18.47
C HIS A 9 -13.65 21.28 19.10
N ALA A 10 -14.69 21.13 18.28
CA ALA A 10 -15.87 20.39 18.67
C ALA A 10 -15.44 18.93 18.92
N GLY A 11 -15.50 18.55 20.20
CA GLY A 11 -14.99 17.27 20.69
C GLY A 11 -15.60 16.07 19.99
N TRP A 12 -14.88 15.51 19.06
CA TRP A 12 -15.15 14.15 18.60
C TRP A 12 -14.96 13.22 19.80
N SER A 13 -16.03 12.55 20.21
CA SER A 13 -16.01 11.69 21.39
C SER A 13 -15.05 10.51 21.15
N ARG A 14 -13.91 10.51 21.86
CA ARG A 14 -12.92 9.42 21.86
C ARG A 14 -13.52 8.04 22.21
N LYS A 15 -14.81 7.98 22.60
CA LYS A 15 -15.47 6.73 23.02
C LYS A 15 -15.84 5.80 21.86
N THR A 16 -15.89 6.26 20.61
CA THR A 16 -16.34 5.46 19.46
C THR A 16 -15.24 4.77 18.69
N VAL A 17 -13.99 5.24 18.77
CA VAL A 17 -12.85 4.49 18.23
C VAL A 17 -12.33 3.57 19.33
N THR A 18 -13.01 2.46 19.53
CA THR A 18 -12.50 1.39 20.39
C THR A 18 -11.09 1.03 19.91
N ARG A 19 -10.08 1.26 20.77
CA ARG A 19 -8.72 0.73 20.52
C ARG A 19 -8.89 -0.72 20.08
N PRO A 20 -8.38 -1.12 18.90
CA PRO A 20 -8.55 -2.48 18.44
C PRO A 20 -8.07 -3.40 19.55
N ARG A 21 -8.93 -4.32 19.99
CA ARG A 21 -8.61 -5.30 21.03
C ARG A 21 -7.30 -5.96 20.62
N HIS A 22 -6.30 -5.96 21.49
CA HIS A 22 -4.93 -6.43 21.24
C HIS A 22 -4.86 -7.84 20.61
N LEU A 23 -5.86 -8.69 20.80
CA LEU A 23 -6.00 -10.02 20.22
C LEU A 23 -6.26 -10.01 18.70
N GLY A 24 -7.16 -9.14 18.19
CA GLY A 24 -7.46 -9.09 16.76
C GLY A 24 -6.28 -8.58 15.92
N GLY A 25 -5.50 -7.63 16.44
CA GLY A 25 -4.31 -7.12 15.78
C GLY A 25 -3.18 -8.15 15.69
N ARG A 26 -2.97 -8.96 16.74
CA ARG A 26 -1.96 -10.04 16.74
C ARG A 26 -2.28 -11.13 15.71
N LEU A 27 -3.54 -11.56 15.64
CA LEU A 27 -3.99 -12.55 14.66
C LEU A 27 -3.82 -12.06 13.22
N LEU A 28 -4.11 -10.78 12.96
CA LEU A 28 -3.89 -10.17 11.64
C LEU A 28 -2.41 -10.19 11.26
N ILE A 29 -1.53 -9.77 12.18
CA ILE A 29 -0.08 -9.77 11.96
C ILE A 29 0.43 -11.18 11.66
N ILE A 30 0.03 -12.18 12.47
CA ILE A 30 0.44 -13.58 12.26
C ILE A 30 -0.04 -14.06 10.88
N ARG A 31 -1.30 -13.81 10.55
CA ARG A 31 -1.87 -14.20 9.25
C ARG A 31 -1.11 -13.59 8.08
N ASN A 32 -0.75 -12.31 8.14
CA ASN A 32 -0.01 -11.63 7.09
C ASN A 32 1.41 -12.19 6.94
N VAL A 33 2.10 -12.45 8.05
CA VAL A 33 3.42 -13.09 8.01
C VAL A 33 3.32 -14.51 7.43
N LEU A 34 2.33 -15.31 7.84
CA LEU A 34 2.12 -16.65 7.28
C LEU A 34 1.81 -16.61 5.77
N LYS A 35 1.01 -15.65 5.30
CA LYS A 35 0.76 -15.47 3.86
C LYS A 35 2.03 -15.17 3.08
N ALA A 36 2.89 -14.27 3.59
CA ALA A 36 4.16 -13.95 2.93
C ALA A 36 5.07 -15.19 2.83
N TRP A 37 5.20 -15.96 3.91
CA TRP A 37 5.96 -17.20 3.89
C TRP A 37 5.34 -18.27 2.99
N ALA A 38 4.02 -18.42 3.01
CA ALA A 38 3.32 -19.36 2.13
C ALA A 38 3.54 -19.03 0.64
N LEU A 39 3.55 -17.72 0.28
CA LEU A 39 3.87 -17.27 -1.07
C LEU A 39 5.29 -17.67 -1.47
N LEU A 40 6.28 -17.37 -0.64
CA LEU A 40 7.69 -17.66 -0.94
C LEU A 40 7.96 -19.17 -1.03
N LEU A 41 7.41 -19.95 -0.09
CA LEU A 41 7.54 -21.41 -0.10
C LEU A 41 6.78 -22.03 -1.28
N GLY A 42 5.61 -21.53 -1.60
CA GLY A 42 4.85 -21.95 -2.78
C GLY A 42 5.60 -21.71 -4.09
N ALA A 43 6.23 -20.55 -4.23
CA ALA A 43 7.09 -20.24 -5.38
C ALA A 43 8.28 -21.21 -5.47
N CYS A 44 8.95 -21.48 -4.35
CA CYS A 44 10.05 -22.47 -4.30
C CYS A 44 9.57 -23.88 -4.67
N ALA A 45 8.40 -24.31 -4.20
CA ALA A 45 7.82 -25.61 -4.51
C ALA A 45 7.49 -25.75 -6.01
N VAL A 46 6.93 -24.70 -6.62
CA VAL A 46 6.66 -24.68 -8.07
C VAL A 46 7.96 -24.80 -8.86
N LEU A 47 8.99 -24.03 -8.50
CA LEU A 47 10.30 -24.12 -9.13
C LEU A 47 10.90 -25.52 -8.97
N GLY A 48 10.80 -26.11 -7.78
CA GLY A 48 11.27 -27.47 -7.51
C GLY A 48 10.53 -28.52 -8.36
N LEU A 49 9.21 -28.39 -8.50
CA LEU A 49 8.41 -29.28 -9.36
C LEU A 49 8.83 -29.18 -10.83
N ILE A 50 9.07 -27.96 -11.33
CA ILE A 50 9.59 -27.75 -12.69
C ILE A 50 10.95 -28.44 -12.83
N GLY A 51 11.87 -28.25 -11.89
CA GLY A 51 13.18 -28.90 -11.90
C GLY A 51 13.08 -30.43 -11.90
N TRP A 52 12.16 -30.97 -11.10
CA TRP A 52 11.92 -32.42 -11.05
C TRP A 52 11.40 -32.98 -12.38
N VAL A 53 10.46 -32.30 -13.01
CA VAL A 53 9.92 -32.70 -14.33
C VAL A 53 10.97 -32.65 -15.42
N LEU A 54 11.87 -31.65 -15.38
CA LEU A 54 12.92 -31.46 -16.42
C LEU A 54 14.11 -32.40 -16.28
N GLY A 55 14.46 -32.87 -15.09
CA GLY A 55 15.65 -33.67 -14.89
C GLY A 55 15.77 -34.38 -13.54
N GLY A 56 14.64 -34.74 -12.94
CA GLY A 56 14.57 -35.52 -11.71
C GLY A 56 15.21 -34.82 -10.52
N TYR A 57 15.77 -35.60 -9.58
CA TYR A 57 16.27 -35.06 -8.31
C TYR A 57 17.44 -34.07 -8.44
N ARG A 58 18.23 -34.18 -9.48
CA ARG A 58 19.39 -33.26 -9.69
C ARG A 58 18.88 -31.84 -10.00
N LEU A 59 17.96 -31.71 -10.95
CA LEU A 59 17.41 -30.40 -11.28
C LEU A 59 16.42 -29.89 -10.22
N LEU A 60 15.67 -30.77 -9.56
CA LEU A 60 14.85 -30.39 -8.40
C LEU A 60 15.69 -29.67 -7.34
N SER A 61 16.83 -30.25 -6.93
CA SER A 61 17.67 -29.63 -5.88
C SER A 61 18.27 -28.28 -6.33
N ILE A 62 18.69 -28.17 -7.59
CA ILE A 62 19.20 -26.92 -8.16
C ILE A 62 18.08 -25.85 -8.17
N PHE A 63 16.91 -26.18 -8.68
CA PHE A 63 15.77 -25.23 -8.78
C PHE A 63 15.25 -24.81 -7.41
N VAL A 64 15.18 -25.73 -6.44
CA VAL A 64 14.83 -25.38 -5.05
C VAL A 64 15.89 -24.46 -4.44
N PHE A 65 17.16 -24.76 -4.62
CA PHE A 65 18.25 -23.91 -4.12
C PHE A 65 18.20 -22.50 -4.74
N CYS A 66 18.05 -22.41 -6.05
CA CYS A 66 17.87 -21.13 -6.75
C CYS A 66 16.61 -20.40 -6.30
N GLY A 67 15.50 -21.13 -6.08
CA GLY A 67 14.25 -20.59 -5.55
C GLY A 67 14.41 -19.98 -4.16
N VAL A 68 15.11 -20.68 -3.26
CA VAL A 68 15.39 -20.17 -1.91
C VAL A 68 16.30 -18.94 -1.96
N LEU A 69 17.32 -18.93 -2.81
CA LEU A 69 18.18 -17.75 -3.01
C LEU A 69 17.37 -16.56 -3.53
N LEU A 70 16.54 -16.79 -4.55
CA LEU A 70 15.68 -15.76 -5.14
C LEU A 70 14.67 -15.23 -4.10
N ALA A 71 13.99 -16.12 -3.39
CA ALA A 71 13.03 -15.74 -2.35
C ALA A 71 13.72 -14.93 -1.23
N SER A 72 14.93 -15.33 -0.83
CA SER A 72 15.74 -14.60 0.14
C SER A 72 16.13 -13.22 -0.39
N ALA A 73 16.58 -13.14 -1.63
CA ALA A 73 16.94 -11.88 -2.27
C ALA A 73 15.71 -10.94 -2.37
N LEU A 74 14.57 -11.45 -2.84
CA LEU A 74 13.32 -10.69 -2.91
C LEU A 74 12.90 -10.19 -1.53
N TYR A 75 13.01 -11.01 -0.49
CA TYR A 75 12.69 -10.59 0.87
C TYR A 75 13.64 -9.49 1.36
N TRP A 76 14.96 -9.63 1.13
CA TRP A 76 15.94 -8.67 1.62
C TRP A 76 15.96 -7.35 0.84
N TYR A 77 15.62 -7.36 -0.44
CA TYR A 77 15.66 -6.20 -1.32
C TYR A 77 14.28 -5.69 -1.74
N ALA A 78 13.20 -6.22 -1.16
CA ALA A 78 11.83 -5.87 -1.51
C ALA A 78 11.54 -4.36 -1.46
N ASP A 79 12.07 -3.67 -0.45
CA ASP A 79 11.96 -2.21 -0.30
C ASP A 79 12.66 -1.46 -1.45
N ARG A 80 13.86 -1.90 -1.86
CA ARG A 80 14.60 -1.28 -2.97
C ARG A 80 13.93 -1.52 -4.31
N VAL A 81 13.43 -2.75 -4.51
CA VAL A 81 12.70 -3.09 -5.74
C VAL A 81 11.41 -2.27 -5.82
N ALA A 82 10.65 -2.14 -4.73
CA ALA A 82 9.45 -1.30 -4.69
C ALA A 82 9.76 0.16 -5.02
N VAL A 83 10.83 0.73 -4.45
CA VAL A 83 11.30 2.08 -4.77
C VAL A 83 11.63 2.23 -6.25
N GLY A 84 12.35 1.26 -6.82
CA GLY A 84 12.70 1.25 -8.25
C GLY A 84 11.47 1.15 -9.16
N LEU A 85 10.48 0.32 -8.81
CA LEU A 85 9.25 0.15 -9.58
C LEU A 85 8.41 1.45 -9.68
N VAL A 86 8.46 2.30 -8.64
CA VAL A 86 7.70 3.55 -8.59
C VAL A 86 8.55 4.78 -8.90
N GLY A 87 9.84 4.61 -9.19
CA GLY A 87 10.75 5.73 -9.55
C GLY A 87 10.99 6.72 -8.41
N ALA A 88 10.86 6.29 -7.14
CA ALA A 88 11.01 7.17 -6.00
C ALA A 88 12.49 7.40 -5.63
N ARG A 89 12.81 8.59 -5.11
CA ARG A 89 14.14 8.97 -4.62
C ARG A 89 14.09 9.24 -3.13
N GLU A 90 15.14 8.88 -2.40
CA GLU A 90 15.21 9.16 -0.97
C GLU A 90 15.12 10.66 -0.70
N LEU A 91 14.27 11.04 0.25
CA LEU A 91 14.09 12.42 0.69
C LEU A 91 14.95 12.65 1.94
N PRO A 92 16.07 13.38 1.83
CA PRO A 92 16.90 13.70 3.00
C PRO A 92 16.16 14.60 3.99
N MET A 93 16.52 14.50 5.28
CA MET A 93 15.95 15.35 6.33
C MET A 93 16.04 16.85 6.00
N ALA A 94 17.17 17.28 5.44
CA ALA A 94 17.39 18.68 5.08
C ALA A 94 16.46 19.20 3.97
N ALA A 95 16.01 18.31 3.08
CA ALA A 95 15.13 18.67 1.95
C ALA A 95 13.64 18.72 2.30
N GLY A 96 13.26 18.12 3.44
CA GLY A 96 11.85 18.07 3.84
C GLY A 96 11.63 17.99 5.34
N PRO A 97 12.17 18.92 6.16
CA PRO A 97 12.13 18.82 7.62
C PRO A 97 10.71 18.79 8.18
N GLY A 98 9.78 19.52 7.58
CA GLY A 98 8.37 19.53 7.97
C GLY A 98 7.67 18.20 7.75
N LEU A 99 7.91 17.54 6.61
CA LEU A 99 7.35 16.23 6.32
C LEU A 99 7.96 15.16 7.24
N HIS A 100 9.27 15.21 7.48
CA HIS A 100 9.95 14.31 8.39
C HIS A 100 9.44 14.41 9.82
N SER A 101 9.16 15.62 10.34
CA SER A 101 8.60 15.83 11.68
C SER A 101 7.14 15.35 11.77
N THR A 102 6.34 15.58 10.73
CA THR A 102 4.97 15.09 10.66
C THR A 102 4.93 13.56 10.70
N ILE A 103 5.75 12.87 9.90
CA ILE A 103 5.80 11.41 9.89
C ILE A 103 6.33 10.85 11.20
N GLU A 104 7.30 11.49 11.84
CA GLU A 104 7.80 11.07 13.14
C GLU A 104 6.71 11.11 14.21
N ARG A 105 5.94 12.19 14.26
CA ARG A 105 4.78 12.34 15.13
C ARG A 105 3.70 11.29 14.86
N LEU A 106 3.35 11.08 13.59
CA LEU A 106 2.35 10.08 13.20
C LEU A 106 2.82 8.65 13.46
N ALA A 107 4.08 8.32 13.20
CA ALA A 107 4.68 7.01 13.48
C ALA A 107 4.66 6.70 14.98
N ALA A 108 4.98 7.67 15.83
CA ALA A 108 4.87 7.54 17.30
C ALA A 108 3.42 7.25 17.71
N ARG A 109 2.44 7.97 17.15
CA ARG A 109 1.00 7.72 17.41
C ARG A 109 0.54 6.36 16.89
N ALA A 110 1.04 5.92 15.74
CA ALA A 110 0.78 4.60 15.17
C ALA A 110 1.46 3.46 15.94
N GLY A 111 2.49 3.76 16.75
CA GLY A 111 3.29 2.77 17.46
C GLY A 111 4.21 1.96 16.55
N VAL A 112 4.77 2.60 15.51
CA VAL A 112 5.74 2.01 14.57
C VAL A 112 7.03 2.83 14.54
N ALA A 113 8.12 2.21 14.09
CA ALA A 113 9.34 2.94 13.81
C ALA A 113 9.13 3.90 12.62
N LYS A 114 9.77 5.07 12.65
CA LYS A 114 9.74 6.03 11.54
C LYS A 114 10.27 5.35 10.27
N PRO A 115 9.47 5.27 9.18
CA PRO A 115 9.92 4.73 7.91
C PRO A 115 10.93 5.69 7.24
N ARG A 116 11.75 5.15 6.33
CA ARG A 116 12.57 5.99 5.44
C ARG A 116 11.65 6.68 4.43
N LEU A 117 11.90 7.96 4.18
CA LEU A 117 11.07 8.76 3.29
C LEU A 117 11.64 8.82 1.89
N TYR A 118 10.75 8.71 0.93
CA TYR A 118 11.03 8.82 -0.49
C TYR A 118 10.05 9.80 -1.14
N LEU A 119 10.55 10.52 -2.15
CA LEU A 119 9.76 11.41 -2.99
C LEU A 119 9.61 10.79 -4.37
N MET A 120 8.41 10.75 -4.88
CA MET A 120 8.10 10.47 -6.28
C MET A 120 7.91 11.80 -6.99
N ASP A 121 8.70 12.04 -8.03
CA ASP A 121 8.56 13.24 -8.85
C ASP A 121 7.44 13.02 -9.90
N ASP A 122 6.21 13.14 -9.41
CA ASP A 122 5.01 12.78 -10.14
C ASP A 122 3.87 13.73 -9.75
N GLY A 123 3.22 14.31 -10.75
CA GLY A 123 2.09 15.23 -10.56
C GLY A 123 0.82 14.56 -10.05
N LEU A 124 0.68 13.21 -10.14
CA LEU A 124 -0.47 12.51 -9.63
C LEU A 124 -0.39 12.38 -8.09
N PRO A 125 -1.43 12.84 -7.34
CA PRO A 125 -1.41 12.77 -5.88
C PRO A 125 -1.50 11.32 -5.41
N ARG A 126 -0.44 10.81 -4.79
CA ARG A 126 -0.36 9.44 -4.28
C ARG A 126 0.67 9.26 -3.18
N ALA A 127 0.44 8.27 -2.33
CA ALA A 127 1.41 7.78 -1.36
C ALA A 127 1.41 6.26 -1.38
N LEU A 128 2.47 5.66 -0.84
CA LEU A 128 2.55 4.23 -0.63
C LEU A 128 3.52 3.90 0.51
N ALA A 129 3.24 2.80 1.19
CA ALA A 129 4.19 2.16 2.09
C ALA A 129 4.63 0.80 1.50
N ALA A 130 5.92 0.50 1.62
CA ALA A 130 6.47 -0.78 1.19
C ALA A 130 7.56 -1.26 2.14
N GLY A 131 7.97 -2.53 2.04
CA GLY A 131 9.10 -3.06 2.78
C GLY A 131 8.81 -4.31 3.58
N ARG A 132 9.73 -4.64 4.51
CA ARG A 132 9.76 -5.90 5.25
C ARG A 132 9.05 -5.86 6.62
N GLY A 133 8.32 -4.78 6.91
CA GLY A 133 7.58 -4.60 8.17
C GLY A 133 8.05 -3.39 8.97
N PRO A 134 7.62 -3.25 10.24
CA PRO A 134 7.70 -2.00 10.99
C PRO A 134 9.09 -1.36 11.16
N ARG A 135 10.17 -2.17 11.08
CA ARG A 135 11.55 -1.66 11.21
C ARG A 135 12.27 -1.49 9.88
N GLY A 136 11.72 -2.02 8.78
CA GLY A 136 12.32 -1.97 7.45
C GLY A 136 11.33 -1.48 6.40
N SER A 137 10.45 -0.57 6.76
CA SER A 137 9.50 0.05 5.85
C SER A 137 10.04 1.35 5.26
N ILE A 138 9.54 1.65 4.09
CA ILE A 138 9.67 2.92 3.40
C ILE A 138 8.29 3.55 3.25
N LEU A 139 8.26 4.87 3.11
CA LEU A 139 7.07 5.64 2.80
C LEU A 139 7.43 6.57 1.64
N ALA A 140 6.78 6.41 0.51
CA ALA A 140 6.97 7.26 -0.66
C ALA A 140 5.75 8.16 -0.84
N VAL A 141 6.00 9.43 -1.15
CA VAL A 141 4.98 10.47 -1.33
C VAL A 141 5.26 11.19 -2.64
N SER A 142 4.24 11.43 -3.44
CA SER A 142 4.40 12.19 -4.68
C SER A 142 4.44 13.70 -4.45
N SER A 143 5.11 14.42 -5.33
CA SER A 143 5.06 15.89 -5.39
C SER A 143 3.63 16.38 -5.61
N GLY A 144 2.83 15.64 -6.41
CA GLY A 144 1.42 15.91 -6.61
C GLY A 144 0.59 15.86 -5.32
N LEU A 145 0.82 14.87 -4.45
CA LEU A 145 0.13 14.80 -3.16
C LEU A 145 0.51 15.97 -2.23
N LEU A 146 1.80 16.30 -2.19
CA LEU A 146 2.28 17.42 -1.37
C LEU A 146 1.70 18.78 -1.82
N THR A 147 1.35 18.90 -3.09
CA THR A 147 0.77 20.12 -3.67
C THR A 147 -0.75 20.17 -3.56
N ALA A 148 -1.42 19.03 -3.79
CA ALA A 148 -2.88 18.98 -3.90
C ALA A 148 -3.59 18.80 -2.56
N ALA A 149 -2.98 18.09 -1.59
CA ALA A 149 -3.62 17.79 -0.33
C ALA A 149 -3.49 18.96 0.68
N SER A 150 -4.54 19.23 1.41
CA SER A 150 -4.45 20.07 2.60
C SER A 150 -3.58 19.39 3.67
N PRO A 151 -3.03 20.14 4.64
CA PRO A 151 -2.21 19.53 5.70
C PRO A 151 -2.91 18.40 6.46
N ALA A 152 -4.22 18.52 6.71
CA ALA A 152 -5.01 17.49 7.39
C ALA A 152 -5.23 16.25 6.53
N GLU A 153 -5.50 16.41 5.23
CA GLU A 153 -5.62 15.32 4.28
C GLU A 153 -4.29 14.58 4.11
N LEU A 154 -3.18 15.33 3.98
CA LEU A 154 -1.83 14.75 3.91
C LEU A 154 -1.55 13.90 5.15
N GLU A 155 -1.78 14.43 6.36
CA GLU A 155 -1.60 13.66 7.60
C GLU A 155 -2.45 12.40 7.63
N ALA A 156 -3.70 12.46 7.14
CA ALA A 156 -4.60 11.32 7.10
C ALA A 156 -4.12 10.23 6.13
N VAL A 157 -3.65 10.61 4.94
CA VAL A 157 -3.05 9.65 3.96
C VAL A 157 -1.78 9.02 4.54
N LEU A 158 -0.90 9.82 5.14
CA LEU A 158 0.32 9.30 5.77
C LEU A 158 0.00 8.37 6.95
N ALA A 159 -1.03 8.67 7.74
CA ALA A 159 -1.50 7.81 8.83
C ALA A 159 -2.09 6.49 8.31
N HIS A 160 -2.77 6.51 7.16
CA HIS A 160 -3.27 5.32 6.47
C HIS A 160 -2.11 4.41 6.05
N GLU A 161 -1.07 4.95 5.43
CA GLU A 161 0.12 4.20 5.05
C GLU A 161 0.85 3.61 6.28
N LEU A 162 0.96 4.39 7.36
CA LEU A 162 1.53 3.90 8.62
C LEU A 162 0.68 2.79 9.26
N ALA A 163 -0.63 2.77 9.04
CA ALA A 163 -1.49 1.67 9.49
C ALA A 163 -1.15 0.36 8.76
N HIS A 164 -0.85 0.39 7.46
CA HIS A 164 -0.36 -0.78 6.72
C HIS A 164 0.99 -1.29 7.26
N VAL A 165 1.91 -0.37 7.62
CA VAL A 165 3.16 -0.73 8.29
C VAL A 165 2.89 -1.42 9.63
N ARG A 166 2.00 -0.87 10.46
CA ARG A 166 1.61 -1.41 11.76
C ARG A 166 0.99 -2.81 11.66
N HIS A 167 0.10 -3.01 10.69
CA HIS A 167 -0.59 -4.29 10.47
C HIS A 167 0.29 -5.32 9.75
N ARG A 168 1.51 -4.94 9.33
CA ARG A 168 2.44 -5.72 8.50
C ARG A 168 1.85 -6.10 7.15
N ASP A 169 0.88 -5.36 6.65
CA ASP A 169 0.32 -5.53 5.31
C ASP A 169 1.40 -5.29 4.24
N VAL A 170 2.30 -4.33 4.50
CA VAL A 170 3.42 -3.99 3.62
C VAL A 170 4.30 -5.19 3.25
N VAL A 171 4.44 -6.19 4.13
CA VAL A 171 5.25 -7.39 3.86
C VAL A 171 4.61 -8.23 2.75
N VAL A 172 3.31 -8.54 2.90
CA VAL A 172 2.56 -9.32 1.91
C VAL A 172 2.43 -8.53 0.61
N GLN A 173 2.01 -7.27 0.72
CA GLN A 173 1.77 -6.36 -0.39
C GLN A 173 3.03 -6.19 -1.25
N THR A 174 4.17 -5.84 -0.65
CA THR A 174 5.43 -5.68 -1.37
C THR A 174 5.88 -7.00 -2.02
N SER A 175 5.78 -8.13 -1.30
CA SER A 175 6.17 -9.44 -1.85
C SER A 175 5.31 -9.84 -3.05
N VAL A 176 3.99 -9.64 -2.96
CA VAL A 176 3.04 -9.96 -4.03
C VAL A 176 3.27 -9.07 -5.24
N VAL A 177 3.44 -7.75 -5.02
CA VAL A 177 3.68 -6.78 -6.10
C VAL A 177 4.98 -7.06 -6.82
N VAL A 178 6.06 -7.32 -6.08
CA VAL A 178 7.36 -7.64 -6.70
C VAL A 178 7.27 -8.93 -7.52
N LEU A 179 6.59 -9.97 -7.00
CA LEU A 179 6.38 -11.21 -7.75
C LEU A 179 5.54 -10.95 -9.02
N ALA A 180 4.42 -10.26 -8.91
CA ALA A 180 3.55 -9.94 -10.03
C ALA A 180 4.25 -9.08 -11.09
N ALA A 181 4.99 -8.04 -10.67
CA ALA A 181 5.78 -7.22 -11.57
C ALA A 181 6.85 -8.05 -12.29
N THR A 182 7.55 -8.93 -11.58
CA THR A 182 8.55 -9.84 -12.18
C THR A 182 7.90 -10.75 -13.23
N MET A 183 6.72 -11.30 -12.98
CA MET A 183 5.99 -12.13 -13.94
C MET A 183 5.60 -11.33 -15.20
N LEU A 184 5.15 -10.09 -15.03
CA LEU A 184 4.82 -9.21 -16.16
C LEU A 184 6.07 -8.82 -16.95
N GLU A 185 7.19 -8.51 -16.28
CA GLU A 185 8.44 -8.20 -16.97
C GLU A 185 9.01 -9.45 -17.70
N LEU A 186 8.91 -10.64 -17.11
CA LEU A 186 9.30 -11.89 -17.76
C LEU A 186 8.52 -12.13 -19.05
N SER A 187 7.23 -11.74 -19.10
CA SER A 187 6.43 -11.87 -20.32
C SER A 187 6.98 -11.03 -21.48
N ARG A 188 7.67 -9.91 -21.19
CA ARG A 188 8.25 -9.02 -22.21
C ARG A 188 9.48 -9.58 -22.92
N VAL A 189 10.19 -10.52 -22.27
CA VAL A 189 11.41 -11.13 -22.83
C VAL A 189 11.11 -12.08 -24.00
N GLY A 190 9.87 -12.51 -24.16
CA GLY A 190 9.46 -13.52 -25.12
C GLY A 190 9.49 -13.12 -26.60
N GLY A 191 9.79 -11.88 -26.95
CA GLY A 191 9.76 -11.41 -28.35
C GLY A 191 8.41 -11.69 -29.02
N TRP A 192 8.40 -12.44 -30.12
CA TRP A 192 7.17 -12.81 -30.82
C TRP A 192 6.19 -13.62 -29.97
N PHE A 193 6.70 -14.35 -28.98
CA PHE A 193 5.91 -15.16 -28.04
C PHE A 193 5.35 -14.36 -26.87
N GLN A 194 5.67 -13.07 -26.76
CA GLN A 194 5.27 -12.18 -25.67
C GLN A 194 3.77 -12.22 -25.37
N ARG A 195 2.91 -12.20 -26.40
CA ARG A 195 1.45 -12.20 -26.20
C ARG A 195 0.98 -13.48 -25.52
N VAL A 196 1.56 -14.63 -25.87
CA VAL A 196 1.21 -15.91 -25.27
C VAL A 196 1.66 -15.95 -23.81
N LEU A 197 2.89 -15.50 -23.52
CA LEU A 197 3.36 -15.42 -22.14
C LEU A 197 2.51 -14.48 -21.30
N LEU A 198 2.17 -13.31 -21.81
CA LEU A 198 1.32 -12.35 -21.11
C LEU A 198 -0.08 -12.89 -20.85
N TRP A 199 -0.63 -13.66 -21.80
CA TRP A 199 -1.94 -14.32 -21.67
C TRP A 199 -1.98 -15.32 -20.51
N PHE A 200 -0.87 -16.02 -20.22
CA PHE A 200 -0.74 -16.92 -19.08
C PHE A 200 -0.29 -16.21 -17.80
N LEU A 201 0.78 -15.43 -17.88
CA LEU A 201 1.42 -14.82 -16.70
C LEU A 201 0.59 -13.67 -16.11
N GLY A 202 -0.14 -12.93 -16.93
CA GLY A 202 -1.00 -11.84 -16.48
C GLY A 202 -2.09 -12.31 -15.51
N PRO A 203 -2.99 -13.26 -15.91
CA PRO A 203 -3.99 -13.82 -15.03
C PRO A 203 -3.39 -14.54 -13.81
N LEU A 204 -2.25 -15.22 -13.97
CA LEU A 204 -1.58 -15.89 -12.85
C LEU A 204 -1.06 -14.87 -11.82
N ALA A 205 -0.43 -13.80 -12.27
CA ALA A 205 0.02 -12.70 -11.41
C ALA A 205 -1.16 -12.05 -10.67
N SER A 206 -2.25 -11.77 -11.39
CA SER A 206 -3.49 -11.25 -10.82
C SER A 206 -4.10 -12.20 -9.77
N ALA A 207 -4.14 -13.50 -10.04
CA ALA A 207 -4.65 -14.49 -9.10
C ALA A 207 -3.87 -14.48 -7.78
N PHE A 208 -2.53 -14.34 -7.81
CA PHE A 208 -1.71 -14.17 -6.60
C PHE A 208 -2.07 -12.91 -5.85
N VAL A 209 -2.27 -11.79 -6.56
CA VAL A 209 -2.66 -10.52 -5.95
C VAL A 209 -4.00 -10.68 -5.22
N HIS A 210 -5.05 -11.17 -5.88
CA HIS A 210 -6.39 -11.32 -5.28
C HIS A 210 -6.45 -12.36 -4.16
N LEU A 211 -5.69 -13.46 -4.25
CA LEU A 211 -5.66 -14.50 -3.22
C LEU A 211 -5.06 -13.98 -1.91
N LEU A 212 -4.03 -13.15 -2.01
CA LEU A 212 -3.23 -12.75 -0.85
C LEU A 212 -3.63 -11.40 -0.29
N LEU A 213 -4.14 -10.49 -1.13
CA LEU A 213 -4.56 -9.16 -0.72
C LEU A 213 -6.08 -9.08 -0.61
N SER A 214 -6.56 -8.73 0.57
CA SER A 214 -7.99 -8.61 0.85
C SER A 214 -8.41 -7.13 0.92
N PRO A 215 -9.51 -6.72 0.27
CA PRO A 215 -10.06 -5.36 0.38
C PRO A 215 -10.34 -4.91 1.83
N LYS A 216 -10.57 -5.85 2.73
CA LYS A 216 -10.83 -5.58 4.16
C LYS A 216 -9.66 -4.85 4.85
N ARG A 217 -8.43 -4.99 4.35
CA ARG A 217 -7.26 -4.30 4.90
C ARG A 217 -7.37 -2.78 4.75
N GLU A 218 -7.96 -2.32 3.64
CA GLU A 218 -8.17 -0.89 3.38
C GLU A 218 -9.11 -0.26 4.42
N PHE A 219 -10.24 -0.92 4.71
CA PHE A 219 -11.15 -0.44 5.75
C PHE A 219 -10.52 -0.42 7.15
N LEU A 220 -9.60 -1.36 7.42
CA LEU A 220 -8.86 -1.37 8.70
C LEU A 220 -7.83 -0.25 8.75
N ALA A 221 -7.15 0.04 7.64
CA ALA A 221 -6.19 1.13 7.53
C ALA A 221 -6.89 2.49 7.62
N ASP A 222 -8.02 2.68 6.94
CA ASP A 222 -8.86 3.88 7.02
C ASP A 222 -9.30 4.17 8.47
N ARG A 223 -9.79 3.14 9.15
CA ARG A 223 -10.20 3.26 10.55
C ARG A 223 -9.02 3.57 11.49
N ALA A 224 -7.86 2.99 11.21
CA ALA A 224 -6.65 3.28 11.97
C ALA A 224 -6.15 4.70 11.71
N ALA A 225 -6.20 5.19 10.46
CA ALA A 225 -5.88 6.57 10.11
C ALA A 225 -6.78 7.56 10.86
N ALA A 226 -8.10 7.31 10.87
CA ALA A 226 -9.06 8.11 11.64
C ALA A 226 -8.72 8.16 13.14
N ALA A 227 -8.27 7.03 13.70
CA ALA A 227 -7.86 6.97 15.10
C ALA A 227 -6.51 7.66 15.38
N ILE A 228 -5.56 7.60 14.43
CA ILE A 228 -4.26 8.28 14.53
C ILE A 228 -4.44 9.80 14.41
N CYS A 229 -5.34 10.27 13.54
CA CYS A 229 -5.59 11.68 13.29
C CYS A 229 -6.69 12.28 14.19
N ASP A 230 -7.31 11.48 15.05
CA ASP A 230 -8.47 11.84 15.88
C ASP A 230 -9.69 12.38 15.09
N SER A 231 -9.76 12.08 13.78
CA SER A 231 -10.87 12.46 12.90
C SER A 231 -10.95 11.56 11.67
N PRO A 232 -12.13 11.10 11.24
CA PRO A 232 -12.30 10.34 9.99
C PRO A 232 -12.40 11.22 8.73
N HIS A 233 -12.77 12.51 8.88
CA HIS A 233 -13.13 13.37 7.76
C HIS A 233 -11.96 13.68 6.84
N PRO A 234 -10.74 14.03 7.32
CA PRO A 234 -9.63 14.32 6.43
C PRO A 234 -9.25 13.14 5.52
N MET A 235 -9.40 11.89 6.03
CA MET A 235 -9.16 10.72 5.19
C MET A 235 -10.26 10.53 4.14
N ALA A 236 -11.53 10.78 4.50
CA ALA A 236 -12.63 10.72 3.56
C ALA A 236 -12.50 11.76 2.44
N ASP A 237 -12.10 12.98 2.78
CA ASP A 237 -11.91 14.07 1.83
C ASP A 237 -10.68 13.83 0.94
N ALA A 238 -9.58 13.31 1.51
CA ALA A 238 -8.41 12.89 0.76
C ALA A 238 -8.74 11.82 -0.28
N LEU A 239 -9.52 10.79 0.09
CA LEU A 239 -9.93 9.73 -0.84
C LEU A 239 -10.70 10.28 -2.05
N VAL A 240 -11.63 11.20 -1.84
CA VAL A 240 -12.37 11.85 -2.93
C VAL A 240 -11.43 12.64 -3.84
N ARG A 241 -10.49 13.39 -3.26
CA ARG A 241 -9.50 14.18 -4.02
C ARG A 241 -8.55 13.29 -4.84
N LEU A 242 -8.07 12.21 -4.26
CA LEU A 242 -7.18 11.25 -4.94
C LEU A 242 -7.90 10.55 -6.10
N ASP A 243 -9.16 10.18 -5.92
CA ASP A 243 -10.00 9.53 -6.93
C ASP A 243 -10.22 10.46 -8.13
N GLN A 244 -10.64 11.70 -7.86
CA GLN A 244 -10.82 12.72 -8.90
C GLN A 244 -9.53 13.01 -9.67
N ALA A 245 -8.39 13.04 -8.99
CA ALA A 245 -7.11 13.26 -9.65
C ALA A 245 -6.70 12.05 -10.51
N ALA A 246 -7.00 10.82 -10.10
CA ALA A 246 -6.73 9.61 -10.87
C ALA A 246 -7.55 9.54 -12.16
N GLU A 247 -8.77 10.08 -12.17
CA GLU A 247 -9.60 10.17 -13.38
C GLU A 247 -9.05 11.16 -14.43
N LEU A 248 -8.37 12.20 -13.97
CA LEU A 248 -7.89 13.28 -14.84
C LEU A 248 -6.52 13.03 -15.48
N VAL A 249 -5.72 12.14 -14.92
CA VAL A 249 -4.32 11.93 -15.32
C VAL A 249 -4.08 10.46 -15.66
N SER A 250 -3.65 10.20 -16.89
CA SER A 250 -3.24 8.85 -17.30
C SER A 250 -1.95 8.45 -16.59
N PHE A 251 -1.98 7.35 -15.87
CA PHE A 251 -0.83 6.79 -15.20
C PHE A 251 -0.19 5.66 -16.01
N SER A 252 1.13 5.74 -16.26
CA SER A 252 1.88 4.82 -17.13
C SER A 252 2.72 3.78 -16.38
N GLY A 253 2.49 3.56 -15.09
CA GLY A 253 3.21 2.57 -14.28
C GLY A 253 2.86 1.12 -14.60
N SER A 254 3.54 0.17 -13.95
CA SER A 254 3.18 -1.26 -14.05
C SER A 254 1.85 -1.52 -13.33
N PRO A 255 0.84 -2.15 -13.96
CA PRO A 255 -0.42 -2.51 -13.31
C PRO A 255 -0.25 -3.35 -12.04
N ALA A 256 0.81 -4.16 -11.97
CA ALA A 256 1.13 -4.95 -10.78
C ALA A 256 1.41 -4.10 -9.53
N THR A 257 1.70 -2.79 -9.67
CA THR A 257 1.93 -1.87 -8.55
C THR A 257 0.65 -1.28 -7.97
N GLU A 258 -0.52 -1.51 -8.59
CA GLU A 258 -1.82 -1.01 -8.12
C GLU A 258 -2.02 -1.23 -6.60
N PRO A 259 -1.76 -2.42 -6.05
CA PRO A 259 -2.01 -2.67 -4.64
C PRO A 259 -1.15 -1.85 -3.67
N LEU A 260 -0.13 -1.15 -4.15
CA LEU A 260 0.73 -0.30 -3.30
C LEU A 260 0.12 1.07 -3.03
N TYR A 261 -0.80 1.55 -3.87
CA TYR A 261 -1.32 2.92 -3.78
C TYR A 261 -2.55 3.00 -2.88
N THR A 262 -2.80 4.17 -2.31
CA THR A 262 -3.98 4.44 -1.46
C THR A 262 -5.29 4.40 -2.25
N VAL A 263 -5.24 4.82 -3.52
CA VAL A 263 -6.33 4.78 -4.50
C VAL A 263 -5.76 4.27 -5.82
N ASN A 264 -6.55 3.50 -6.57
CA ASN A 264 -6.13 2.94 -7.85
C ASN A 264 -5.81 4.06 -8.87
N PRO A 265 -4.53 4.19 -9.32
CA PRO A 265 -4.15 5.23 -10.28
C PRO A 265 -4.34 4.80 -11.73
N PHE A 266 -4.77 3.56 -11.99
CA PHE A 266 -4.90 3.00 -13.33
C PHE A 266 -6.34 3.08 -13.82
N LEU A 267 -6.50 3.34 -15.10
CA LEU A 267 -7.79 3.10 -15.77
C LEU A 267 -8.10 1.61 -15.75
N GLU A 268 -9.29 1.24 -15.34
CA GLU A 268 -9.72 -0.16 -15.20
C GLU A 268 -10.04 -0.80 -16.55
N VAL A 269 -9.07 -0.74 -17.48
CA VAL A 269 -9.18 -1.31 -18.83
C VAL A 269 -8.04 -2.27 -19.14
N GLY A 270 -8.31 -3.29 -19.93
CA GLY A 270 -7.31 -4.26 -20.37
C GLY A 270 -6.63 -4.99 -19.21
N LEU A 271 -5.30 -5.05 -19.22
CA LEU A 271 -4.51 -5.75 -18.20
C LEU A 271 -4.66 -5.11 -16.81
N ALA A 272 -4.83 -3.81 -16.70
CA ALA A 272 -4.97 -3.11 -15.42
C ALA A 272 -6.21 -3.56 -14.65
N ALA A 273 -7.32 -3.85 -15.33
CA ALA A 273 -8.55 -4.34 -14.71
C ALA A 273 -8.35 -5.65 -13.92
N LEU A 274 -7.36 -6.45 -14.29
CA LEU A 274 -7.04 -7.69 -13.58
C LEU A 274 -6.42 -7.48 -12.19
N PHE A 275 -5.89 -6.28 -11.91
CA PHE A 275 -5.14 -5.99 -10.68
C PHE A 275 -5.88 -5.12 -9.68
N VAL A 276 -7.14 -4.75 -9.96
CA VAL A 276 -7.96 -3.93 -9.05
C VAL A 276 -8.22 -4.67 -7.74
N THR A 277 -7.63 -4.21 -6.66
CA THR A 277 -7.74 -4.84 -5.32
C THR A 277 -8.41 -3.95 -4.29
N HIS A 278 -8.54 -2.66 -4.57
CA HIS A 278 -9.13 -1.71 -3.65
C HIS A 278 -10.66 -1.75 -3.69
N PRO A 279 -11.34 -1.60 -2.53
CA PRO A 279 -12.76 -1.35 -2.51
C PRO A 279 -13.03 0.04 -3.11
N SER A 280 -14.27 0.25 -3.63
CA SER A 280 -14.62 1.54 -4.20
C SER A 280 -14.43 2.70 -3.21
N VAL A 281 -13.97 3.83 -3.71
CA VAL A 281 -13.74 5.03 -2.89
C VAL A 281 -15.03 5.46 -2.21
N GLY A 282 -16.18 5.40 -2.89
CA GLY A 282 -17.48 5.70 -2.30
C GLY A 282 -17.81 4.87 -1.06
N GLU A 283 -17.50 3.57 -1.06
CA GLU A 283 -17.72 2.68 0.09
C GLU A 283 -16.75 3.00 1.25
N ARG A 284 -15.49 3.32 0.95
CA ARG A 284 -14.52 3.75 1.95
C ARG A 284 -14.95 5.05 2.62
N VAL A 285 -15.32 6.06 1.82
CA VAL A 285 -15.81 7.36 2.30
C VAL A 285 -17.05 7.20 3.16
N ARG A 286 -18.03 6.40 2.71
CA ARG A 286 -19.25 6.13 3.49
C ARG A 286 -18.92 5.57 4.86
N ARG A 287 -18.07 4.54 4.94
CA ARG A 287 -17.66 3.91 6.21
C ARG A 287 -16.88 4.84 7.12
N LEU A 288 -16.02 5.69 6.56
CA LEU A 288 -15.30 6.71 7.35
C LEU A 288 -16.25 7.71 7.97
N ARG A 289 -17.20 8.23 7.18
CA ARG A 289 -18.18 9.19 7.68
C ARG A 289 -19.13 8.61 8.72
N GLU A 290 -19.47 7.32 8.62
CA GLU A 290 -20.26 6.60 9.64
C GLU A 290 -19.53 6.43 10.99
N LEU A 291 -18.22 6.64 11.05
CA LEU A 291 -17.50 6.69 12.34
C LEU A 291 -17.83 7.94 13.16
N ASP A 292 -18.34 9.01 12.55
CA ASP A 292 -18.86 10.19 13.21
C ASP A 292 -20.36 10.35 12.86
N PRO A 293 -21.28 9.82 13.68
CA PRO A 293 -22.70 9.82 13.38
C PRO A 293 -23.30 11.22 13.19
N ASP A 294 -22.71 12.24 13.80
CA ASP A 294 -23.19 13.63 13.76
C ASP A 294 -22.62 14.42 12.57
N TRP A 295 -21.87 13.78 11.67
CA TRP A 295 -21.18 14.47 10.57
C TRP A 295 -22.10 15.28 9.64
N ARG A 296 -23.34 14.79 9.43
CA ARG A 296 -24.32 15.47 8.56
C ARG A 296 -24.84 16.75 9.17
N GLU A 297 -25.01 16.79 10.50
CA GLU A 297 -25.45 17.97 11.23
C GLU A 297 -24.34 19.01 11.26
N LYS A 298 -23.11 18.59 11.51
CA LYS A 298 -21.93 19.46 11.50
C LYS A 298 -21.68 20.09 10.14
N LEU A 299 -21.91 19.38 9.03
CA LEU A 299 -21.79 19.90 7.67
C LEU A 299 -22.87 20.95 7.33
N ARG A 300 -24.09 20.84 7.93
CA ARG A 300 -25.16 21.82 7.71
C ARG A 300 -24.98 23.10 8.56
N ALA A 301 -24.20 23.00 9.62
CA ALA A 301 -23.92 24.08 10.55
C ALA A 301 -22.66 24.88 10.20
N ALA A 302 -21.81 24.40 9.28
CA ALA A 302 -20.60 25.07 8.77
C ALA A 302 -20.89 25.84 7.48
#